data_bcbf2a496e7d6f320c60274df77648b8
#
_entry.id   bcbf2a496e7d6f320c60274df77648b8
#
_cell.length_a   1.000
_cell.length_b   1.000
_cell.length_c   1.000
_cell.angle_alpha   90.00
_cell.angle_beta   90.00
_cell.angle_gamma   90.00
#
_symmetry.space_group_name_H-M   'P 1'
#
loop_
_entity.id
_entity.type
_entity.pdbx_description
1 polymer ?
#
loop_
_entity_poly.entity_id
_entity_poly.type
_entity_poly.pdbx_seq_one_letter_code
_entity_poly.pdbx_strand_id
1 'polypeptide(L)'
;MDNIIASIRKHFDIRDESLAILLSGLKELSVSKKTILIKPDRIDRNIYFVENGISRAYTVRDGKEVTSWFSKEGDLLYSTN
;
A
#
# COMPACT_ATOMS: atom_id res chain seq x y z
N MET A 1 7.30 6.91 10.34
CA MET A 1 7.90 6.86 8.97
C MET A 1 8.98 5.79 8.80
N ASP A 2 9.41 5.16 9.87
CA ASP A 2 10.52 4.20 9.78
C ASP A 2 10.20 3.00 8.89
N ASN A 3 8.98 2.46 8.96
CA ASN A 3 8.60 1.33 8.13
C ASN A 3 8.52 1.70 6.65
N ILE A 4 8.07 2.92 6.37
CA ILE A 4 7.98 3.43 4.99
C ILE A 4 9.38 3.65 4.43
N ILE A 5 10.29 4.25 5.19
CA ILE A 5 11.66 4.48 4.74
C ILE A 5 12.35 3.15 4.44
N ALA A 6 12.23 2.18 5.35
CA ALA A 6 12.80 0.86 5.13
C ALA A 6 12.22 0.18 3.89
N SER A 7 10.92 0.30 3.66
CA SER A 7 10.26 -0.24 2.49
C SER A 7 10.78 0.37 1.19
N ILE A 8 10.91 1.69 1.15
CA ILE A 8 11.41 2.38 -0.03
C ILE A 8 12.84 1.93 -0.35
N ARG A 9 13.71 1.86 0.67
CA ARG A 9 15.09 1.43 0.46
C ARG A 9 15.21 -0.04 0.04
N LYS A 10 14.26 -0.87 0.49
CA LYS A 10 14.22 -2.29 0.12
C LYS A 10 13.80 -2.49 -1.34
N HIS A 11 12.85 -1.71 -1.82
CA HIS A 11 12.26 -1.91 -3.14
C HIS A 11 12.90 -1.03 -4.23
N PHE A 12 13.56 0.04 -3.84
CA PHE A 12 14.12 1.01 -4.79
C PHE A 12 15.55 1.37 -4.42
N ASP A 13 16.42 1.39 -5.44
CA ASP A 13 17.78 1.93 -5.28
C ASP A 13 17.69 3.44 -5.47
N ILE A 14 17.56 4.17 -4.37
CA ILE A 14 17.30 5.59 -4.39
C ILE A 14 18.33 6.35 -3.55
N ARG A 15 18.82 7.47 -4.09
CA ARG A 15 19.74 8.34 -3.37
C ARG A 15 19.02 9.15 -2.29
N ASP A 16 19.77 9.60 -1.28
CA ASP A 16 19.19 10.32 -0.15
C ASP A 16 18.46 11.59 -0.55
N GLU A 17 18.95 12.33 -1.53
CA GLU A 17 18.27 13.53 -2.03
C GLU A 17 16.92 13.20 -2.65
N SER A 18 16.89 12.15 -3.46
CA SER A 18 15.65 11.70 -4.10
C SER A 18 14.68 11.13 -3.09
N LEU A 19 15.18 10.43 -2.08
CA LEU A 19 14.35 9.93 -0.99
C LEU A 19 13.67 11.07 -0.22
N ALA A 20 14.41 12.14 0.07
CA ALA A 20 13.86 13.30 0.74
C ALA A 20 12.73 13.95 -0.07
N ILE A 21 12.90 14.06 -1.39
CA ILE A 21 11.87 14.60 -2.27
C ILE A 21 10.63 13.71 -2.26
N LEU A 22 10.81 12.41 -2.36
CA LEU A 22 9.70 11.45 -2.31
C LEU A 22 8.94 11.53 -0.99
N LEU A 23 9.65 11.55 0.12
CA LEU A 23 9.03 11.63 1.44
C LEU A 23 8.25 12.93 1.65
N SER A 24 8.72 14.03 1.09
CA SER A 24 8.01 15.31 1.18
C SER A 24 6.68 15.31 0.46
N GLY A 25 6.52 14.44 -0.54
CA GLY A 25 5.28 14.30 -1.30
C GLY A 25 4.31 13.28 -0.73
N LEU A 26 4.70 12.53 0.30
CA LEU A 26 3.81 11.54 0.91
C LEU A 26 2.73 12.20 1.75
N LYS A 27 1.55 11.61 1.70
CA LYS A 27 0.42 12.02 2.53
C LYS A 27 0.02 10.87 3.44
N GLU A 28 -0.24 11.19 4.68
CA GLU A 28 -0.74 10.19 5.62
C GLU A 28 -2.22 9.94 5.38
N LEU A 29 -2.59 8.67 5.39
CA LEU A 29 -3.97 8.23 5.25
C LEU A 29 -4.27 7.24 6.36
N SER A 30 -5.25 7.56 7.19
CA SER A 30 -5.76 6.65 8.21
C SER A 30 -7.12 6.14 7.80
N VAL A 31 -7.29 4.82 7.83
CA VAL A 31 -8.55 4.20 7.45
C VAL A 31 -9.04 3.29 8.57
N SER A 32 -10.35 3.23 8.74
CA SER A 32 -10.96 2.34 9.72
C SER A 32 -10.99 0.91 9.20
N LYS A 33 -11.21 -0.04 10.10
CA LYS A 33 -11.35 -1.45 9.74
C LYS A 33 -12.42 -1.63 8.67
N LYS A 34 -12.22 -2.58 7.79
CA LYS A 34 -13.14 -2.95 6.70
C LYS A 34 -13.32 -1.89 5.62
N THR A 35 -12.50 -0.85 5.63
CA THR A 35 -12.47 0.12 4.55
C THR A 35 -11.86 -0.52 3.31
N ILE A 36 -12.53 -0.37 2.16
CA ILE A 36 -11.98 -0.81 0.88
C ILE A 36 -11.15 0.34 0.32
N LEU A 37 -9.83 0.18 0.36
CA LEU A 37 -8.89 1.21 -0.08
C LEU A 37 -8.80 1.28 -1.61
N ILE A 38 -8.58 0.13 -2.25
CA ILE A 38 -8.52 0.01 -3.70
C ILE A 38 -9.76 -0.77 -4.14
N LYS A 39 -10.67 -0.10 -4.84
CA LYS A 39 -11.96 -0.68 -5.22
C LYS A 39 -11.83 -1.50 -6.51
N PRO A 40 -12.60 -2.59 -6.65
CA PRO A 40 -12.65 -3.33 -7.91
C PRO A 40 -13.21 -2.46 -9.03
N ASP A 41 -12.87 -2.80 -10.26
CA ASP A 41 -13.34 -2.14 -11.47
C ASP A 41 -12.99 -0.65 -11.56
N ARG A 42 -12.04 -0.21 -10.75
CA ARG A 42 -11.52 1.16 -10.80
C ARG A 42 -10.01 1.14 -10.89
N ILE A 43 -9.46 2.10 -11.63
CA ILE A 43 -8.01 2.30 -11.69
C ILE A 43 -7.64 3.23 -10.56
N ASP A 44 -6.80 2.76 -9.66
CA ASP A 44 -6.19 3.57 -8.61
C ASP A 44 -4.74 3.80 -8.99
N ARG A 45 -4.38 5.06 -9.23
CA ARG A 45 -3.03 5.42 -9.67
C ARG A 45 -2.08 5.72 -8.53
N ASN A 46 -2.54 5.53 -7.30
CA ASN A 46 -1.72 5.77 -6.12
C ASN A 46 -0.94 4.52 -5.75
N ILE A 47 0.18 4.75 -5.11
CA ILE A 47 0.95 3.71 -4.44
C ILE A 47 0.85 3.99 -2.95
N TYR A 48 0.57 2.95 -2.18
CA TYR A 48 0.40 3.05 -0.74
C TYR A 48 1.50 2.28 -0.03
N PHE A 49 2.04 2.86 1.02
CA PHE A 49 2.96 2.17 1.92
C PHE A 49 2.26 1.93 3.25
N VAL A 50 2.35 0.71 3.75
CA VAL A 50 1.74 0.37 5.04
C VAL A 50 2.70 0.78 6.14
N GLU A 51 2.35 1.82 6.90
CA GLU A 51 3.12 2.22 8.08
C GLU A 51 2.72 1.39 9.30
N ASN A 52 1.43 1.26 9.54
CA ASN A 52 0.89 0.46 10.63
C ASN A 52 -0.31 -0.35 10.16
N GLY A 53 -0.45 -1.55 10.67
CA GLY A 53 -1.61 -2.38 10.44
C GLY A 53 -1.41 -3.46 9.41
N ILE A 54 -2.52 -4.09 9.05
CA ILE A 54 -2.56 -5.19 8.08
C ILE A 54 -3.67 -4.89 7.09
N SER A 55 -3.40 -5.12 5.82
CA SER A 55 -4.41 -5.08 4.77
C SER A 55 -4.55 -6.44 4.11
N ARG A 56 -5.65 -6.64 3.43
CA ARG A 56 -5.96 -7.90 2.76
C ARG A 56 -6.43 -7.60 1.33
N ALA A 57 -5.85 -8.32 0.38
CA ALA A 57 -6.33 -8.30 -0.99
C ALA A 57 -7.19 -9.54 -1.21
N TYR A 58 -8.36 -9.36 -1.79
CA TYR A 58 -9.27 -10.47 -2.04
C TYR A 58 -10.02 -10.28 -3.34
N THR A 59 -10.53 -11.39 -3.86
CA THR A 59 -11.45 -11.42 -4.99
C THR A 59 -12.76 -12.05 -4.54
N VAL A 60 -13.84 -11.78 -5.26
CA VAL A 60 -15.14 -12.39 -4.99
C VAL A 60 -15.41 -13.43 -6.07
N ARG A 61 -15.62 -14.67 -5.66
CA ARG A 61 -15.97 -15.78 -6.54
C ARG A 61 -17.19 -16.51 -5.98
N ASP A 62 -18.21 -16.65 -6.81
CA ASP A 62 -19.47 -17.32 -6.40
C ASP A 62 -20.06 -16.75 -5.11
N GLY A 63 -19.99 -15.42 -4.97
CA GLY A 63 -20.50 -14.73 -3.79
C GLY A 63 -19.62 -14.84 -2.55
N LYS A 64 -18.44 -15.45 -2.65
CA LYS A 64 -17.51 -15.63 -1.52
C LYS A 64 -16.24 -14.85 -1.74
N GLU A 65 -15.72 -14.28 -0.65
CA GLU A 65 -14.42 -13.61 -0.65
C GLU A 65 -13.30 -14.64 -0.60
N VAL A 66 -12.37 -14.55 -1.54
CA VAL A 66 -11.18 -15.39 -1.58
C VAL A 66 -9.98 -14.50 -1.39
N THR A 67 -9.28 -14.64 -0.26
CA THR A 67 -8.09 -13.86 0.05
C THR A 67 -6.93 -14.27 -0.83
N SER A 68 -6.32 -13.28 -1.50
CA SER A 68 -5.15 -13.50 -2.34
C SER A 68 -3.86 -13.35 -1.54
N TRP A 69 -3.76 -12.29 -0.75
CA TRP A 69 -2.60 -12.05 0.11
C TRP A 69 -2.91 -11.05 1.20
N PHE A 70 -2.04 -11.03 2.21
CA PHE A 70 -2.04 -10.02 3.27
C PHE A 70 -0.83 -9.11 3.11
N SER A 71 -0.99 -7.85 3.47
CA SER A 71 0.11 -6.89 3.53
C SER A 71 0.22 -6.37 4.96
N LYS A 72 1.45 -6.14 5.40
CA LYS A 72 1.76 -5.68 6.75
C LYS A 72 2.66 -4.45 6.69
N GLU A 73 3.12 -4.00 7.86
CA GLU A 73 4.02 -2.86 7.95
C GLU A 73 5.22 -3.01 7.01
N GLY A 74 5.51 -1.98 6.26
CA GLY A 74 6.59 -1.96 5.29
C GLY A 74 6.22 -2.45 3.90
N ASP A 75 5.03 -3.02 3.72
CA ASP A 75 4.61 -3.51 2.42
C ASP A 75 4.06 -2.38 1.54
N LEU A 76 4.10 -2.63 0.26
CA LEU A 76 3.66 -1.73 -0.80
C LEU A 76 2.33 -2.21 -1.35
N LEU A 77 1.38 -1.30 -1.53
CA LEU A 77 0.08 -1.60 -2.12
C LEU A 77 -0.14 -0.76 -3.36
N TYR A 78 -0.61 -1.39 -4.41
CA TYR A 78 -0.98 -0.68 -5.64
C TYR A 78 -2.03 -1.49 -6.42
N SER A 79 -2.73 -0.81 -7.31
CA SER A 79 -3.71 -1.46 -8.17
C SER A 79 -3.01 -2.18 -9.31
N THR A 80 -3.45 -3.41 -9.59
CA THR A 80 -2.97 -4.20 -10.73
C THR A 80 -3.91 -4.14 -11.93
N ASN A 81 -4.99 -3.38 -11.83
CA ASN A 81 -5.95 -3.22 -12.93
C ASN A 81 -5.44 -2.26 -13.99
#